data_293fe264e390f6a024cf938b0697255c
#
_entry.id   293fe264e390f6a024cf938b0697255c
#
_cell.length_a   1.000
_cell.length_b   1.000
_cell.length_c   1.000
_cell.angle_alpha   90.00
_cell.angle_beta   90.00
_cell.angle_gamma   90.00
#
_symmetry.space_group_name_H-M   'P 1'
#
loop_
_entity.id
_entity.type
_entity.pdbx_description
1 polymer ?
#
loop_
_entity_poly.entity_id
_entity_poly.type
_entity_poly.pdbx_seq_one_letter_code
_entity_poly.pdbx_strand_id
1 'polypeptide(L)'
;MKSIKIAAGITLLVLGLASCKDEKQEKAQRTIESYVVYVDSVKNIKSDELKANWESVDAEYNRRAENAQLALADLKDNTAETARINASKVKYEDFKNEMTVALAPPPAPSPKQQLRNALFGEGKIGDDMSFAWVNAQNIHSVYQQFVHTVEDNKDRYSREDWDEIKVLYEALDSRKNTVEKEGLTAEDNRKIAGLKIKFAPMYKINRMGAKAEENRDAKK
;
A
#
# COMPACT_ATOMS: atom_id res chain seq x y z
N MET A 1 13.80 12.32 -18.63
CA MET A 1 14.24 11.07 -18.01
C MET A 1 15.71 11.23 -17.63
N LYS A 2 16.00 11.36 -16.33
CA LYS A 2 17.38 11.47 -15.84
C LYS A 2 17.92 10.07 -15.61
N SER A 3 18.87 9.64 -16.44
CA SER A 3 19.58 8.36 -16.25
C SER A 3 20.40 8.46 -14.96
N ILE A 4 20.06 7.66 -13.97
CA ILE A 4 20.84 7.56 -12.73
C ILE A 4 22.12 6.78 -13.07
N LYS A 5 23.21 7.53 -13.14
CA LYS A 5 24.55 6.93 -13.20
C LYS A 5 24.94 6.59 -11.77
N ILE A 6 24.73 5.32 -11.36
CA ILE A 6 25.31 4.81 -10.12
C ILE A 6 26.82 4.71 -10.36
N ALA A 7 27.52 5.79 -10.07
CA ALA A 7 28.98 5.84 -10.10
C ALA A 7 29.50 5.29 -8.76
N ALA A 8 29.63 3.96 -8.66
CA ALA A 8 30.44 3.35 -7.61
C ALA A 8 31.90 3.59 -7.96
N GLY A 9 32.46 4.69 -7.44
CA GLY A 9 33.89 4.96 -7.53
C GLY A 9 34.67 3.98 -6.66
N ILE A 10 35.15 2.91 -7.26
CA ILE A 10 36.11 1.98 -6.64
C ILE A 10 37.52 2.43 -7.05
N THR A 11 38.21 3.08 -6.10
CA THR A 11 39.66 3.35 -6.24
C THR A 11 40.41 2.07 -5.92
N LEU A 12 40.83 1.34 -6.95
CA LEU A 12 41.64 0.13 -6.80
C LEU A 12 43.09 0.54 -6.61
N LEU A 13 43.65 0.28 -5.42
CA LEU A 13 45.10 0.35 -5.15
C LEU A 13 45.75 -0.90 -5.74
N VAL A 14 46.42 -0.76 -6.87
CA VAL A 14 47.15 -1.86 -7.49
C VAL A 14 48.58 -1.88 -6.93
N LEU A 15 48.88 -2.86 -6.05
CA LEU A 15 50.23 -3.26 -5.71
C LEU A 15 50.67 -4.32 -6.73
N GLY A 16 51.64 -3.97 -7.57
CA GLY A 16 52.16 -4.82 -8.61
C GLY A 16 52.98 -6.00 -8.06
N LEU A 17 52.61 -7.21 -8.50
CA LEU A 17 53.51 -8.35 -8.62
C LEU A 17 53.32 -8.90 -10.02
N ALA A 18 54.35 -8.83 -10.83
CA ALA A 18 54.42 -9.43 -12.17
C ALA A 18 54.36 -10.95 -12.04
N SER A 19 53.19 -11.52 -12.28
CA SER A 19 52.98 -12.92 -12.63
C SER A 19 52.12 -12.89 -13.88
N CYS A 20 52.45 -13.65 -14.90
CA CYS A 20 51.62 -13.81 -16.10
C CYS A 20 50.24 -14.39 -15.70
N LYS A 21 49.39 -13.58 -15.12
CA LYS A 21 47.99 -13.89 -14.95
C LYS A 21 47.36 -13.89 -16.32
N ASP A 22 46.74 -15.00 -16.67
CA ASP A 22 45.93 -15.11 -17.86
C ASP A 22 44.89 -13.96 -17.83
N GLU A 23 45.01 -13.01 -18.73
CA GLU A 23 44.19 -11.78 -18.80
C GLU A 23 42.68 -12.11 -18.78
N LYS A 24 42.33 -13.29 -19.34
CA LYS A 24 40.96 -13.79 -19.30
C LYS A 24 40.51 -14.11 -17.89
N GLN A 25 41.35 -14.74 -17.07
CA GLN A 25 40.98 -15.07 -15.67
C GLN A 25 40.78 -13.78 -14.82
N GLU A 26 41.68 -12.81 -15.01
CA GLU A 26 41.54 -11.53 -14.29
C GLU A 26 40.27 -10.80 -14.69
N LYS A 27 39.93 -10.77 -15.98
CA LYS A 27 38.67 -10.21 -16.48
C LYS A 27 37.43 -10.95 -15.91
N ALA A 28 37.49 -12.28 -15.88
CA ALA A 28 36.42 -13.10 -15.30
C ALA A 28 36.21 -12.78 -13.82
N GLN A 29 37.29 -12.74 -13.03
CA GLN A 29 37.21 -12.38 -11.61
C GLN A 29 36.63 -10.99 -11.39
N ARG A 30 37.04 -9.99 -12.18
CA ARG A 30 36.48 -8.62 -12.10
C ARG A 30 34.95 -8.58 -12.44
N THR A 31 34.55 -9.39 -13.42
CA THR A 31 33.14 -9.50 -13.82
C THR A 31 32.28 -10.07 -12.67
N ILE A 32 32.76 -11.15 -12.05
CA ILE A 32 32.08 -11.79 -10.91
C ILE A 32 32.05 -10.83 -9.71
N GLU A 33 33.17 -10.18 -9.37
CA GLU A 33 33.24 -9.20 -8.30
C GLU A 33 32.25 -8.04 -8.52
N SER A 34 32.17 -7.53 -9.75
CA SER A 34 31.23 -6.48 -10.13
C SER A 34 29.76 -6.89 -9.88
N TYR A 35 29.42 -8.16 -10.10
CA TYR A 35 28.09 -8.70 -9.79
C TYR A 35 27.84 -8.77 -8.27
N VAL A 36 28.79 -9.35 -7.50
CA VAL A 36 28.67 -9.49 -6.05
C VAL A 36 28.51 -8.12 -5.38
N VAL A 37 29.38 -7.16 -5.74
CA VAL A 37 29.33 -5.78 -5.22
C VAL A 37 28.01 -5.10 -5.59
N TYR A 38 27.50 -5.32 -6.80
CA TYR A 38 26.19 -4.78 -7.20
C TYR A 38 25.08 -5.29 -6.29
N VAL A 39 25.01 -6.60 -6.07
CA VAL A 39 23.98 -7.20 -5.18
C VAL A 39 24.07 -6.63 -3.76
N ASP A 40 25.26 -6.49 -3.22
CA ASP A 40 25.45 -5.91 -1.88
C ASP A 40 25.08 -4.40 -1.85
N SER A 41 25.26 -3.68 -2.97
CA SER A 41 24.94 -2.25 -3.05
C SER A 41 23.45 -1.93 -3.18
N VAL A 42 22.67 -2.81 -3.83
CA VAL A 42 21.24 -2.59 -4.07
C VAL A 42 20.45 -2.42 -2.78
N LYS A 43 20.82 -3.13 -1.71
CA LYS A 43 20.18 -3.02 -0.38
C LYS A 43 20.37 -1.64 0.29
N ASN A 44 21.34 -0.86 -0.17
CA ASN A 44 21.66 0.46 0.39
C ASN A 44 20.94 1.61 -0.36
N ILE A 45 20.19 1.31 -1.41
CA ILE A 45 19.40 2.31 -2.14
C ILE A 45 18.19 2.70 -1.27
N LYS A 46 17.86 3.99 -1.20
CA LYS A 46 16.70 4.47 -0.46
C LYS A 46 15.41 3.87 -1.02
N SER A 47 14.49 3.48 -0.15
CA SER A 47 13.23 2.80 -0.54
C SER A 47 12.45 3.52 -1.64
N ASP A 48 12.29 4.84 -1.57
CA ASP A 48 11.53 5.59 -2.56
C ASP A 48 12.22 5.64 -3.93
N GLU A 49 13.55 5.78 -3.92
CA GLU A 49 14.37 5.76 -5.13
C GLU A 49 14.37 4.35 -5.76
N LEU A 50 14.45 3.34 -4.92
CA LEU A 50 14.39 1.95 -5.33
C LEU A 50 13.05 1.59 -5.97
N LYS A 51 11.94 1.98 -5.33
CA LYS A 51 10.59 1.78 -5.88
C LYS A 51 10.40 2.45 -7.24
N ALA A 52 10.90 3.69 -7.39
CA ALA A 52 10.79 4.44 -8.63
C ALA A 52 11.61 3.84 -9.79
N ASN A 53 12.65 3.06 -9.49
CA ASN A 53 13.60 2.54 -10.48
C ASN A 53 13.70 1.01 -10.48
N TRP A 54 12.75 0.31 -9.88
CA TRP A 54 12.82 -1.13 -9.64
C TRP A 54 13.09 -1.96 -10.92
N GLU A 55 12.37 -1.67 -11.99
CA GLU A 55 12.56 -2.38 -13.27
C GLU A 55 13.99 -2.25 -13.78
N SER A 56 14.59 -1.06 -13.65
CA SER A 56 15.97 -0.82 -14.06
C SER A 56 16.97 -1.55 -13.19
N VAL A 57 16.72 -1.63 -11.89
CA VAL A 57 17.54 -2.37 -10.92
C VAL A 57 17.49 -3.87 -11.20
N ASP A 58 16.29 -4.43 -11.41
CA ASP A 58 16.12 -5.86 -11.72
C ASP A 58 16.73 -6.23 -13.08
N ALA A 59 16.58 -5.39 -14.09
CA ALA A 59 17.22 -5.60 -15.40
C ALA A 59 18.73 -5.58 -15.31
N GLU A 60 19.32 -4.66 -14.54
CA GLU A 60 20.78 -4.59 -14.35
C GLU A 60 21.31 -5.78 -13.54
N TYR A 61 20.55 -6.25 -12.55
CA TYR A 61 20.88 -7.49 -11.84
C TYR A 61 20.95 -8.67 -12.81
N ASN A 62 19.91 -8.89 -13.62
CA ASN A 62 19.85 -10.02 -14.55
C ASN A 62 21.02 -9.99 -15.53
N ARG A 63 21.33 -8.82 -16.08
CA ARG A 63 22.48 -8.64 -16.98
C ARG A 63 23.82 -8.99 -16.31
N ARG A 64 24.02 -8.54 -15.06
CA ARG A 64 25.25 -8.82 -14.31
C ARG A 64 25.34 -10.28 -13.89
N ALA A 65 24.24 -10.88 -13.47
CA ALA A 65 24.19 -12.30 -13.10
C ALA A 65 24.53 -13.21 -14.28
N GLU A 66 24.01 -12.93 -15.48
CA GLU A 66 24.34 -13.65 -16.70
C GLU A 66 25.82 -13.52 -17.04
N ASN A 67 26.37 -12.30 -17.03
CA ASN A 67 27.79 -12.07 -17.31
C ASN A 67 28.69 -12.76 -16.28
N ALA A 68 28.33 -12.76 -14.99
CA ALA A 68 29.08 -13.45 -13.95
C ALA A 68 29.06 -14.97 -14.16
N GLN A 69 27.92 -15.52 -14.55
CA GLN A 69 27.78 -16.94 -14.83
C GLN A 69 28.64 -17.37 -16.07
N LEU A 70 28.64 -16.57 -17.13
CA LEU A 70 29.46 -16.81 -18.31
C LEU A 70 30.97 -16.72 -18.00
N ALA A 71 31.36 -15.80 -17.12
CA ALA A 71 32.74 -15.60 -16.72
C ALA A 71 33.37 -16.83 -16.01
N LEU A 72 32.54 -17.69 -15.37
CA LEU A 72 33.05 -18.92 -14.75
C LEU A 72 33.77 -19.84 -15.71
N ALA A 73 33.40 -19.82 -16.98
CA ALA A 73 34.06 -20.66 -18.02
C ALA A 73 35.53 -20.26 -18.30
N ASP A 74 35.90 -19.02 -17.97
CA ASP A 74 37.26 -18.50 -18.17
C ASP A 74 38.17 -18.72 -16.94
N LEU A 75 37.66 -19.36 -15.89
CA LEU A 75 38.42 -19.67 -14.67
C LEU A 75 38.93 -21.11 -14.68
N LYS A 76 40.19 -21.33 -14.26
CA LYS A 76 40.79 -22.68 -14.13
C LYS A 76 40.12 -23.47 -12.98
N ASP A 77 39.87 -22.81 -11.87
CA ASP A 77 39.06 -23.32 -10.77
C ASP A 77 37.95 -22.28 -10.46
N ASN A 78 36.72 -22.69 -10.60
CA ASN A 78 35.56 -21.83 -10.42
C ASN A 78 34.72 -22.18 -9.18
N THR A 79 35.19 -23.11 -8.34
CA THR A 79 34.42 -23.62 -7.19
C THR A 79 34.05 -22.50 -6.21
N ALA A 80 35.04 -21.69 -5.82
CA ALA A 80 34.84 -20.58 -4.90
C ALA A 80 33.91 -19.49 -5.49
N GLU A 81 34.15 -19.14 -6.77
CA GLU A 81 33.35 -18.09 -7.45
C GLU A 81 31.92 -18.56 -7.74
N THR A 82 31.72 -19.84 -8.04
CA THR A 82 30.37 -20.42 -8.15
C THR A 82 29.63 -20.30 -6.82
N ALA A 83 30.27 -20.59 -5.69
CA ALA A 83 29.65 -20.42 -4.37
C ALA A 83 29.30 -18.95 -4.09
N ARG A 84 30.16 -18.00 -4.45
CA ARG A 84 29.92 -16.56 -4.29
C ARG A 84 28.75 -16.08 -5.14
N ILE A 85 28.67 -16.51 -6.40
CA ILE A 85 27.55 -16.17 -7.30
C ILE A 85 26.24 -16.71 -6.74
N ASN A 86 26.22 -17.98 -6.29
CA ASN A 86 25.02 -18.59 -5.72
C ASN A 86 24.57 -17.88 -4.43
N ALA A 87 25.50 -17.54 -3.54
CA ALA A 87 25.19 -16.77 -2.34
C ALA A 87 24.60 -15.38 -2.65
N SER A 88 25.15 -14.69 -3.64
CA SER A 88 24.64 -13.39 -4.09
C SER A 88 23.27 -13.52 -4.75
N LYS A 89 23.04 -14.61 -5.51
CA LYS A 89 21.72 -14.90 -6.07
C LYS A 89 20.65 -15.06 -4.99
N VAL A 90 20.92 -15.86 -3.97
CA VAL A 90 19.99 -16.01 -2.83
C VAL A 90 19.70 -14.67 -2.16
N LYS A 91 20.75 -13.88 -1.87
CA LYS A 91 20.58 -12.54 -1.28
C LYS A 91 19.68 -11.63 -2.12
N TYR A 92 19.82 -11.69 -3.45
CA TYR A 92 18.99 -10.85 -4.32
C TYR A 92 17.56 -11.35 -4.43
N GLU A 93 17.33 -12.65 -4.49
CA GLU A 93 15.99 -13.24 -4.52
C GLU A 93 15.21 -12.91 -3.23
N ASP A 94 15.85 -12.99 -2.07
CA ASP A 94 15.25 -12.57 -0.79
C ASP A 94 14.86 -11.08 -0.86
N PHE A 95 15.75 -10.24 -1.31
CA PHE A 95 15.50 -8.81 -1.48
C PHE A 95 14.38 -8.52 -2.51
N LYS A 96 14.35 -9.26 -3.62
CA LYS A 96 13.30 -9.16 -4.65
C LYS A 96 11.92 -9.51 -4.09
N ASN A 97 11.85 -10.54 -3.24
CA ASN A 97 10.61 -10.91 -2.56
C ASN A 97 10.13 -9.78 -1.63
N GLU A 98 11.02 -9.16 -0.84
CA GLU A 98 10.70 -8.00 -0.01
C GLU A 98 10.17 -6.84 -0.86
N MET A 99 10.81 -6.56 -1.99
CA MET A 99 10.39 -5.51 -2.92
C MET A 99 9.06 -5.80 -3.60
N THR A 100 8.79 -7.05 -3.95
CA THR A 100 7.50 -7.45 -4.54
C THR A 100 6.35 -7.15 -3.58
N VAL A 101 6.53 -7.42 -2.29
CA VAL A 101 5.55 -7.07 -1.25
C VAL A 101 5.44 -5.54 -1.09
N ALA A 102 6.58 -4.83 -1.08
CA ALA A 102 6.62 -3.39 -0.91
C ALA A 102 6.03 -2.59 -2.09
N LEU A 103 6.06 -3.16 -3.30
CA LEU A 103 5.50 -2.60 -4.53
C LEU A 103 4.06 -3.04 -4.79
N ALA A 104 3.57 -4.06 -4.08
CA ALA A 104 2.19 -4.49 -4.21
C ALA A 104 1.24 -3.32 -3.91
N PRO A 105 0.21 -3.12 -4.73
CA PRO A 105 -0.80 -2.12 -4.41
C PRO A 105 -1.42 -2.45 -3.05
N PRO A 106 -1.80 -1.44 -2.26
CA PRO A 106 -2.53 -1.67 -1.02
C PRO A 106 -3.72 -2.61 -1.28
N PRO A 107 -4.02 -3.53 -0.36
CA PRO A 107 -5.18 -4.39 -0.52
C PRO A 107 -6.44 -3.53 -0.70
N ALA A 108 -7.34 -3.98 -1.57
CA ALA A 108 -8.61 -3.28 -1.77
C ALA A 108 -9.33 -3.11 -0.43
N PRO A 109 -9.94 -1.96 -0.18
CA PRO A 109 -10.67 -1.72 1.06
C PRO A 109 -11.75 -2.80 1.28
N SER A 110 -11.93 -3.24 2.52
CA SER A 110 -13.00 -4.18 2.87
C SER A 110 -14.38 -3.59 2.49
N PRO A 111 -15.43 -4.41 2.28
CA PRO A 111 -16.77 -3.90 2.00
C PRO A 111 -17.25 -2.85 3.01
N LYS A 112 -16.97 -3.04 4.30
CA LYS A 112 -17.25 -2.04 5.35
C LYS A 112 -16.49 -0.74 5.14
N GLN A 113 -15.20 -0.82 4.79
CA GLN A 113 -14.41 0.38 4.52
C GLN A 113 -14.86 1.10 3.25
N GLN A 114 -15.30 0.36 2.22
CA GLN A 114 -15.90 0.94 1.02
C GLN A 114 -17.19 1.70 1.35
N LEU A 115 -18.04 1.11 2.19
CA LEU A 115 -19.26 1.78 2.68
C LEU A 115 -18.92 3.05 3.47
N ARG A 116 -17.97 3.00 4.41
CA ARG A 116 -17.51 4.17 5.18
C ARG A 116 -16.97 5.28 4.27
N ASN A 117 -16.17 4.90 3.28
CA ASN A 117 -15.61 5.83 2.30
C ASN A 117 -16.71 6.49 1.46
N ALA A 118 -17.73 5.73 1.05
CA ALA A 118 -18.88 6.27 0.30
C ALA A 118 -19.70 7.26 1.15
N LEU A 119 -19.88 7.00 2.43
CA LEU A 119 -20.68 7.81 3.33
C LEU A 119 -19.97 9.11 3.77
N PHE A 120 -18.66 9.07 4.00
CA PHE A 120 -17.93 10.15 4.66
C PHE A 120 -16.73 10.69 3.88
N GLY A 121 -16.35 10.02 2.80
CA GLY A 121 -15.12 10.30 2.03
C GLY A 121 -13.98 9.35 2.40
N GLU A 122 -13.07 9.18 1.46
CA GLU A 122 -11.95 8.25 1.57
C GLU A 122 -11.06 8.54 2.77
N GLY A 123 -10.77 7.52 3.56
CA GLY A 123 -9.87 7.58 4.71
C GLY A 123 -10.36 8.42 5.90
N LYS A 124 -11.61 8.92 5.88
CA LYS A 124 -12.15 9.75 6.98
C LYS A 124 -12.54 8.94 8.20
N ILE A 125 -13.01 7.71 8.01
CA ILE A 125 -13.47 6.82 9.10
C ILE A 125 -12.71 5.50 8.99
N GLY A 126 -11.95 5.19 10.02
CA GLY A 126 -11.25 3.91 10.20
C GLY A 126 -12.05 2.92 11.05
N ASP A 127 -11.37 1.86 11.50
CA ASP A 127 -11.99 0.83 12.35
C ASP A 127 -12.32 1.32 13.77
N ASP A 128 -11.68 2.39 14.20
CA ASP A 128 -11.96 3.09 15.46
C ASP A 128 -13.25 3.93 15.42
N MET A 129 -13.85 4.06 14.22
CA MET A 129 -15.05 4.89 13.97
C MET A 129 -14.92 6.31 14.52
N SER A 130 -13.72 6.88 14.50
CA SER A 130 -13.45 8.20 15.05
C SER A 130 -13.98 9.31 14.16
N PHE A 131 -14.78 10.20 14.73
CA PHE A 131 -15.25 11.45 14.14
C PHE A 131 -14.52 12.68 14.71
N ALA A 132 -13.28 12.53 15.19
CA ALA A 132 -12.50 13.62 15.79
C ALA A 132 -12.30 14.83 14.86
N TRP A 133 -12.31 14.62 13.54
CA TRP A 133 -12.22 15.65 12.51
C TRP A 133 -13.50 16.47 12.31
N VAL A 134 -14.63 16.00 12.87
CA VAL A 134 -15.93 16.71 12.80
C VAL A 134 -15.99 17.76 13.90
N ASN A 135 -16.36 18.99 13.55
CA ASN A 135 -16.41 20.15 14.41
C ASN A 135 -17.64 21.03 14.09
N ALA A 136 -17.84 22.13 14.82
CA ALA A 136 -19.00 23.01 14.66
C ALA A 136 -19.15 23.60 13.24
N GLN A 137 -18.04 23.76 12.49
CA GLN A 137 -18.06 24.34 11.15
C GLN A 137 -18.45 23.34 10.05
N ASN A 138 -18.24 22.03 10.27
CA ASN A 138 -18.48 21.02 9.23
C ASN A 138 -19.55 19.98 9.55
N ILE A 139 -20.02 19.88 10.80
CA ILE A 139 -20.92 18.80 11.23
C ILE A 139 -22.24 18.78 10.46
N HIS A 140 -22.80 19.93 10.12
CA HIS A 140 -24.04 19.99 9.35
C HIS A 140 -23.84 19.38 7.95
N SER A 141 -22.77 19.75 7.25
CA SER A 141 -22.46 19.20 5.93
C SER A 141 -22.15 17.69 5.99
N VAL A 142 -21.51 17.21 7.07
CA VAL A 142 -21.25 15.79 7.28
C VAL A 142 -22.57 15.01 7.43
N TYR A 143 -23.51 15.50 8.24
CA TYR A 143 -24.86 14.90 8.33
C TYR A 143 -25.61 14.93 7.01
N GLN A 144 -25.52 16.03 6.27
CA GLN A 144 -26.17 16.18 4.98
C GLN A 144 -25.63 15.16 3.97
N GLN A 145 -24.31 15.06 3.84
CA GLN A 145 -23.67 14.06 2.99
C GLN A 145 -24.09 12.65 3.38
N PHE A 146 -24.00 12.31 4.68
CA PHE A 146 -24.37 11.00 5.18
C PHE A 146 -25.81 10.63 4.83
N VAL A 147 -26.78 11.48 5.19
CA VAL A 147 -28.21 11.18 4.99
C VAL A 147 -28.57 11.11 3.51
N HIS A 148 -28.03 11.99 2.67
CA HIS A 148 -28.29 11.95 1.22
C HIS A 148 -27.63 10.72 0.58
N THR A 149 -26.39 10.39 0.92
CA THR A 149 -25.75 9.17 0.38
C THR A 149 -26.51 7.90 0.77
N VAL A 150 -27.02 7.84 2.01
CA VAL A 150 -27.85 6.71 2.44
C VAL A 150 -29.16 6.67 1.65
N GLU A 151 -29.83 7.81 1.45
CA GLU A 151 -31.07 7.91 0.70
C GLU A 151 -30.92 7.47 -0.76
N ASP A 152 -29.87 7.93 -1.41
CA ASP A 152 -29.61 7.68 -2.83
C ASP A 152 -29.25 6.20 -3.11
N ASN A 153 -28.76 5.49 -2.10
CA ASN A 153 -28.32 4.09 -2.23
C ASN A 153 -29.15 3.09 -1.39
N LYS A 154 -30.22 3.54 -0.73
CA LYS A 154 -31.01 2.75 0.23
C LYS A 154 -31.46 1.38 -0.26
N ASP A 155 -31.76 1.26 -1.56
CA ASP A 155 -32.24 0.02 -2.18
C ASP A 155 -31.12 -0.96 -2.54
N ARG A 156 -29.86 -0.59 -2.33
CA ARG A 156 -28.66 -1.40 -2.61
C ARG A 156 -28.01 -1.97 -1.36
N TYR A 157 -28.39 -1.45 -0.19
CA TYR A 157 -27.75 -1.85 1.06
C TYR A 157 -28.31 -3.18 1.56
N SER A 158 -27.40 -4.11 1.85
CA SER A 158 -27.69 -5.33 2.59
C SER A 158 -28.11 -5.04 4.03
N ARG A 159 -28.61 -6.05 4.74
CA ARG A 159 -28.88 -5.92 6.17
C ARG A 159 -27.63 -5.55 6.97
N GLU A 160 -26.47 -6.11 6.59
CA GLU A 160 -25.20 -5.85 7.26
C GLU A 160 -24.71 -4.44 6.99
N ASP A 161 -24.92 -3.91 5.78
CA ASP A 161 -24.66 -2.51 5.48
C ASP A 161 -25.53 -1.58 6.33
N TRP A 162 -26.81 -1.91 6.48
CA TRP A 162 -27.71 -1.14 7.34
C TRP A 162 -27.31 -1.19 8.82
N ASP A 163 -26.77 -2.31 9.29
CA ASP A 163 -26.24 -2.43 10.65
C ASP A 163 -24.99 -1.57 10.82
N GLU A 164 -24.07 -1.55 9.84
CA GLU A 164 -22.91 -0.65 9.85
C GLU A 164 -23.32 0.82 9.76
N ILE A 165 -24.26 1.18 8.87
CA ILE A 165 -24.82 2.54 8.75
C ILE A 165 -25.37 3.03 10.11
N LYS A 166 -26.04 2.15 10.86
CA LYS A 166 -26.56 2.49 12.19
C LYS A 166 -25.44 2.82 13.17
N VAL A 167 -24.41 1.98 13.23
CA VAL A 167 -23.28 2.18 14.15
C VAL A 167 -22.56 3.50 13.82
N LEU A 168 -22.34 3.77 12.53
CA LEU A 168 -21.73 5.03 12.06
C LEU A 168 -22.58 6.25 12.40
N TYR A 169 -23.91 6.15 12.25
CA TYR A 169 -24.83 7.20 12.66
C TYR A 169 -24.75 7.47 14.17
N GLU A 170 -24.72 6.43 14.99
CA GLU A 170 -24.64 6.55 16.46
C GLU A 170 -23.30 7.19 16.88
N ALA A 171 -22.18 6.83 16.21
CA ALA A 171 -20.87 7.42 16.45
C ALA A 171 -20.85 8.92 16.07
N LEU A 172 -21.43 9.28 14.91
CA LEU A 172 -21.58 10.67 14.48
C LEU A 172 -22.47 11.46 15.46
N ASP A 173 -23.54 10.84 15.94
CA ASP A 173 -24.46 11.48 16.89
C ASP A 173 -23.80 11.68 18.27
N SER A 174 -22.98 10.76 18.70
CA SER A 174 -22.13 10.92 19.89
C SER A 174 -21.17 12.11 19.74
N ARG A 175 -20.48 12.23 18.57
CA ARG A 175 -19.64 13.40 18.29
C ARG A 175 -20.43 14.70 18.27
N LYS A 176 -21.65 14.69 17.72
CA LYS A 176 -22.53 15.85 17.68
C LYS A 176 -22.81 16.40 19.09
N ASN A 177 -23.02 15.54 20.09
CA ASN A 177 -23.25 15.96 21.47
C ASN A 177 -22.02 16.69 22.07
N THR A 178 -20.84 16.36 21.62
CA THR A 178 -19.60 17.07 21.98
C THR A 178 -19.53 18.42 21.27
N VAL A 179 -19.80 18.44 19.97
CA VAL A 179 -19.75 19.63 19.11
C VAL A 179 -20.77 20.68 19.52
N GLU A 180 -21.94 20.28 20.09
CA GLU A 180 -22.90 21.21 20.66
C GLU A 180 -22.28 22.07 21.75
N LYS A 181 -21.41 21.52 22.57
CA LYS A 181 -20.69 22.24 23.63
C LYS A 181 -19.49 23.03 23.08
N GLU A 182 -19.06 22.74 21.88
CA GLU A 182 -17.94 23.39 21.19
C GLU A 182 -18.39 24.57 20.29
N GLY A 183 -19.64 24.99 20.35
CA GLY A 183 -20.13 26.17 19.65
C GLY A 183 -20.97 25.91 18.39
N LEU A 184 -21.65 24.76 18.31
CA LEU A 184 -22.63 24.51 17.24
C LEU A 184 -23.74 25.56 17.27
N THR A 185 -24.03 26.16 16.11
CA THR A 185 -25.08 27.17 16.01
C THR A 185 -26.49 26.56 16.19
N ALA A 186 -27.42 27.34 16.73
CA ALA A 186 -28.82 26.91 16.86
C ALA A 186 -29.47 26.62 15.48
N GLU A 187 -28.98 27.29 14.42
CA GLU A 187 -29.47 27.07 13.06
C GLU A 187 -28.99 25.70 12.53
N ASP A 188 -27.70 25.39 12.64
CA ASP A 188 -27.17 24.11 12.19
C ASP A 188 -27.73 22.96 13.02
N ASN A 189 -27.92 23.15 14.33
CA ASN A 189 -28.55 22.15 15.17
C ASN A 189 -29.96 21.82 14.70
N ARG A 190 -30.77 22.82 14.29
CA ARG A 190 -32.11 22.60 13.71
C ARG A 190 -32.06 21.89 12.37
N LYS A 191 -31.11 22.24 11.50
CA LYS A 191 -30.91 21.55 10.21
C LYS A 191 -30.54 20.07 10.42
N ILE A 192 -29.64 19.80 11.35
CA ILE A 192 -29.26 18.43 11.73
C ILE A 192 -30.45 17.67 12.28
N ALA A 193 -31.28 18.30 13.15
CA ALA A 193 -32.50 17.65 13.67
C ALA A 193 -33.45 17.25 12.53
N GLY A 194 -33.63 18.08 11.48
CA GLY A 194 -34.39 17.74 10.29
C GLY A 194 -33.82 16.50 9.55
N LEU A 195 -32.50 16.44 9.38
CA LEU A 195 -31.82 15.29 8.76
C LEU A 195 -32.02 14.01 9.59
N LYS A 196 -31.93 14.08 10.89
CA LYS A 196 -32.19 12.95 11.82
C LYS A 196 -33.63 12.43 11.71
N ILE A 197 -34.60 13.32 11.63
CA ILE A 197 -36.02 12.96 11.42
C ILE A 197 -36.21 12.25 10.06
N LYS A 198 -35.52 12.67 9.03
CA LYS A 198 -35.52 12.00 7.70
C LYS A 198 -34.86 10.62 7.74
N PHE A 199 -33.74 10.49 8.41
CA PHE A 199 -32.98 9.25 8.50
C PHE A 199 -33.69 8.12 9.26
N ALA A 200 -34.32 8.42 10.39
CA ALA A 200 -34.87 7.43 11.31
C ALA A 200 -35.91 6.46 10.67
N PRO A 201 -36.95 6.94 9.96
CA PRO A 201 -37.91 6.05 9.28
C PRO A 201 -37.27 5.33 8.08
N MET A 202 -36.38 6.01 7.33
CA MET A 202 -35.67 5.43 6.21
C MET A 202 -34.82 4.20 6.64
N TYR A 203 -34.04 4.35 7.70
CA TYR A 203 -33.28 3.25 8.29
C TYR A 203 -34.20 2.08 8.66
N LYS A 204 -35.27 2.36 9.44
CA LYS A 204 -36.14 1.30 9.94
C LYS A 204 -36.81 0.50 8.84
N ILE A 205 -37.36 1.17 7.83
CA ILE A 205 -38.11 0.54 6.73
C ILE A 205 -37.17 -0.28 5.86
N ASN A 206 -36.06 0.31 5.41
CA ASN A 206 -35.18 -0.35 4.46
C ASN A 206 -34.39 -1.50 5.08
N ARG A 207 -33.94 -1.38 6.33
CA ARG A 207 -33.30 -2.50 7.03
C ARG A 207 -34.24 -3.69 7.20
N MET A 208 -35.53 -3.45 7.47
CA MET A 208 -36.51 -4.53 7.54
C MET A 208 -36.74 -5.18 6.17
N GLY A 209 -36.77 -4.39 5.11
CA GLY A 209 -36.87 -4.88 3.74
C GLY A 209 -35.70 -5.77 3.36
N ALA A 210 -34.46 -5.31 3.58
CA ALA A 210 -33.24 -6.09 3.32
C ALA A 210 -33.24 -7.42 4.07
N LYS A 211 -33.63 -7.45 5.34
CA LYS A 211 -33.77 -8.68 6.12
C LYS A 211 -34.81 -9.66 5.53
N ALA A 212 -35.94 -9.13 5.04
CA ALA A 212 -36.97 -9.97 4.42
C ALA A 212 -36.50 -10.57 3.10
N GLU A 213 -35.67 -9.86 2.35
CA GLU A 213 -35.08 -10.29 1.09
C GLU A 213 -34.05 -11.40 1.31
N GLU A 214 -33.11 -11.22 2.24
CA GLU A 214 -32.15 -12.26 2.64
C GLU A 214 -32.85 -13.56 3.06
N ASN A 215 -33.90 -13.46 3.89
CA ASN A 215 -34.67 -14.63 4.34
C ASN A 215 -35.38 -15.35 3.18
N ARG A 216 -35.78 -14.62 2.14
CA ARG A 216 -36.41 -15.19 0.94
C ARG A 216 -35.40 -15.92 0.09
N ASP A 217 -34.19 -15.35 -0.08
CA ASP A 217 -33.16 -15.93 -0.90
C ASP A 217 -32.51 -17.17 -0.26
N ALA A 218 -32.42 -17.17 1.07
CA ALA A 218 -31.97 -18.36 1.84
C ALA A 218 -32.92 -19.55 1.76
N LYS A 219 -34.17 -19.38 1.26
CA LYS A 219 -35.18 -20.45 1.11
C LYS A 219 -35.27 -21.00 -0.33
N LYS A 220 -34.52 -20.46 -1.25
CA LYS A 220 -34.41 -20.96 -2.66
C LYS A 220 -33.30 -22.00 -2.77
#